data_22881bf55c994d1b644ed246ffa06693
#
_entry.id   22881bf55c994d1b644ed246ffa06693
#
_cell.length_a   1.000
_cell.length_b   1.000
_cell.length_c   1.000
_cell.angle_alpha   90.00
_cell.angle_beta   90.00
_cell.angle_gamma   90.00
#
_symmetry.space_group_name_H-M   'P 1'
#
loop_
_entity.id
_entity.type
_entity.pdbx_description
1 polymer ?
#
loop_
_entity_poly.entity_id
_entity_poly.type
_entity_poly.pdbx_seq_one_letter_code
_entity_poly.pdbx_strand_id
1 'polypeptide(L)'
;PVKRFVEKPDAATAARYLADGFLWNSGNFIVSGAALMDELTRHAPEIAEAARNALPADLTGPLIRLTDAFRTAPRISIDYAVMEKSDRTSVLPVGFEWSDVGAWDSVLATGAGHTGLHIGVDSDNVLVRAADGMVVATLGVSNIAVIAENDAVLVCDLSRAQDVKAVVDRVKAEAPRHADVPETADPAPYRRFGDWMRAAALPLWATLGPMADGAFVETLTLEGRAVESRRRARVQTRQIYVFARAGAQGWAGPWRERVERGLERFLAGYLRTDGAVRNALNTDGSVLDDAALQYEQAFALLALSAVHAAGIETARCEAQAGIMLDRLLAERLPGGGWREAGDHPFQANANMHLFEAAQAWAARGVDPRWDAIADSLAELALTRFIDADGGFLREFYDADWRPAPGEDGRLVEPGHQFE
;
A
#
# COMPACT_ATOMS: atom_id res chain seq x y z
N PRO A 1 -46.32 4.89 -12.40
CA PRO A 1 -46.31 3.47 -12.15
C PRO A 1 -45.66 2.72 -13.31
N VAL A 2 -44.91 1.68 -13.02
CA VAL A 2 -44.36 0.74 -14.00
C VAL A 2 -45.44 -0.28 -14.35
N LYS A 3 -45.71 -0.48 -15.64
CA LYS A 3 -46.67 -1.49 -16.09
C LYS A 3 -46.06 -2.85 -16.21
N ARG A 4 -44.77 -2.93 -16.53
CA ARG A 4 -44.02 -4.15 -16.72
C ARG A 4 -42.53 -3.86 -16.51
N PHE A 5 -41.85 -4.70 -15.75
CA PHE A 5 -40.41 -4.75 -15.61
C PHE A 5 -39.91 -6.04 -16.24
N VAL A 6 -38.83 -5.98 -17.03
CA VAL A 6 -38.25 -7.17 -17.71
C VAL A 6 -36.74 -7.08 -17.59
N GLU A 7 -36.15 -8.08 -17.00
CA GLU A 7 -34.69 -8.17 -16.81
C GLU A 7 -34.05 -8.96 -17.96
N LYS A 8 -32.98 -8.42 -18.52
CA LYS A 8 -32.13 -9.07 -19.55
C LYS A 8 -32.88 -9.70 -20.74
N PRO A 9 -33.73 -8.95 -21.45
CA PRO A 9 -34.34 -9.44 -22.68
C PRO A 9 -33.25 -9.71 -23.75
N ASP A 10 -33.49 -10.62 -24.67
CA ASP A 10 -32.63 -10.77 -25.85
C ASP A 10 -32.61 -9.49 -26.72
N ALA A 11 -31.56 -9.33 -27.55
CA ALA A 11 -31.35 -8.10 -28.33
C ALA A 11 -32.56 -7.74 -29.25
N ALA A 12 -33.23 -8.73 -29.86
CA ALA A 12 -34.36 -8.48 -30.73
C ALA A 12 -35.58 -8.02 -29.90
N THR A 13 -35.78 -8.58 -28.73
CA THR A 13 -36.84 -8.18 -27.78
C THR A 13 -36.56 -6.81 -27.21
N ALA A 14 -35.30 -6.50 -26.85
CA ALA A 14 -34.89 -5.17 -26.38
C ALA A 14 -35.16 -4.08 -27.42
N ALA A 15 -34.79 -4.34 -28.69
CA ALA A 15 -35.05 -3.38 -29.78
C ALA A 15 -36.55 -3.12 -29.96
N ARG A 16 -37.39 -4.12 -29.86
CA ARG A 16 -38.84 -3.99 -29.91
C ARG A 16 -39.37 -3.18 -28.72
N TYR A 17 -38.90 -3.46 -27.52
CA TYR A 17 -39.33 -2.69 -26.35
C TYR A 17 -38.97 -1.21 -26.43
N LEU A 18 -37.81 -0.90 -26.96
CA LEU A 18 -37.44 0.50 -27.21
C LEU A 18 -38.40 1.19 -28.18
N ALA A 19 -38.77 0.50 -29.29
CA ALA A 19 -39.78 1.00 -30.25
C ALA A 19 -41.16 1.19 -29.58
N ASP A 20 -41.51 0.35 -28.61
CA ASP A 20 -42.75 0.42 -27.85
C ASP A 20 -42.72 1.46 -26.72
N GLY A 21 -41.61 2.20 -26.55
CA GLY A 21 -41.45 3.27 -25.54
C GLY A 21 -41.08 2.80 -24.15
N PHE A 22 -40.49 1.62 -24.00
CA PHE A 22 -39.88 1.18 -22.76
C PHE A 22 -38.64 2.01 -22.43
N LEU A 23 -38.31 2.11 -21.15
CA LEU A 23 -37.14 2.81 -20.64
C LEU A 23 -36.07 1.79 -20.19
N TRP A 24 -34.80 2.15 -20.32
CA TRP A 24 -33.71 1.39 -19.71
C TRP A 24 -33.74 1.54 -18.18
N ASN A 25 -33.57 0.44 -17.47
CA ASN A 25 -33.37 0.43 -16.02
C ASN A 25 -31.88 0.74 -15.71
N SER A 26 -31.63 1.78 -14.92
CA SER A 26 -30.30 2.13 -14.47
C SER A 26 -29.82 1.29 -13.29
N GLY A 27 -30.66 0.43 -12.72
CA GLY A 27 -30.34 -0.34 -11.49
C GLY A 27 -30.32 0.50 -10.22
N ASN A 28 -30.69 1.78 -10.27
CA ASN A 28 -30.75 2.66 -9.11
C ASN A 28 -32.17 2.63 -8.51
N PHE A 29 -32.30 2.02 -7.36
CA PHE A 29 -33.57 1.92 -6.63
C PHE A 29 -33.58 2.83 -5.41
N ILE A 30 -34.61 3.67 -5.32
CA ILE A 30 -34.87 4.52 -4.14
C ILE A 30 -36.14 3.98 -3.48
N VAL A 31 -35.99 3.45 -2.26
CA VAL A 31 -37.06 2.77 -1.55
C VAL A 31 -36.93 3.00 -0.04
N SER A 32 -38.04 3.12 0.68
CA SER A 32 -37.98 3.11 2.14
C SER A 32 -37.72 1.68 2.66
N GLY A 33 -37.00 1.55 3.78
CA GLY A 33 -36.73 0.24 4.37
C GLY A 33 -38.00 -0.56 4.66
N ALA A 34 -39.07 0.09 5.08
CA ALA A 34 -40.38 -0.56 5.31
C ALA A 34 -40.98 -1.13 4.02
N ALA A 35 -41.00 -0.33 2.94
CA ALA A 35 -41.52 -0.78 1.65
C ALA A 35 -40.69 -1.94 1.07
N LEU A 36 -39.35 -1.88 1.18
CA LEU A 36 -38.48 -2.96 0.73
C LEU A 36 -38.74 -4.25 1.51
N MET A 37 -38.89 -4.17 2.82
CA MET A 37 -39.18 -5.33 3.65
C MET A 37 -40.55 -5.93 3.38
N ASP A 38 -41.57 -5.09 3.09
CA ASP A 38 -42.89 -5.55 2.70
C ASP A 38 -42.85 -6.33 1.38
N GLU A 39 -42.18 -5.74 0.35
CA GLU A 39 -42.07 -6.37 -0.96
C GLU A 39 -41.20 -7.64 -0.93
N LEU A 40 -40.11 -7.66 -0.17
CA LEU A 40 -39.29 -8.86 0.04
C LEU A 40 -40.13 -9.95 0.76
N THR A 41 -40.88 -9.59 1.78
CA THR A 41 -41.72 -10.54 2.51
C THR A 41 -42.84 -11.12 1.61
N ARG A 42 -43.38 -10.31 0.70
CA ARG A 42 -44.41 -10.71 -0.24
C ARG A 42 -43.92 -11.58 -1.38
N HIS A 43 -42.77 -11.26 -1.97
CA HIS A 43 -42.31 -11.83 -3.22
C HIS A 43 -41.10 -12.77 -3.08
N ALA A 44 -40.34 -12.63 -1.99
CA ALA A 44 -39.16 -13.44 -1.68
C ALA A 44 -39.03 -13.68 -0.16
N PRO A 45 -40.01 -14.36 0.46
CA PRO A 45 -40.09 -14.52 1.93
C PRO A 45 -38.86 -15.21 2.52
N GLU A 46 -38.24 -16.14 1.80
CA GLU A 46 -37.03 -16.85 2.23
C GLU A 46 -35.83 -15.90 2.37
N ILE A 47 -35.70 -14.91 1.48
CA ILE A 47 -34.66 -13.88 1.57
C ILE A 47 -34.94 -12.97 2.77
N ALA A 48 -36.19 -12.53 2.95
CA ALA A 48 -36.58 -11.68 4.07
C ALA A 48 -36.36 -12.37 5.42
N GLU A 49 -36.61 -13.68 5.51
CA GLU A 49 -36.37 -14.47 6.70
C GLU A 49 -34.88 -14.67 6.98
N ALA A 50 -34.10 -15.07 5.97
CA ALA A 50 -32.65 -15.23 6.10
C ALA A 50 -31.97 -13.91 6.52
N ALA A 51 -32.40 -12.76 5.96
CA ALA A 51 -31.87 -11.45 6.33
C ALA A 51 -32.19 -11.09 7.79
N ARG A 52 -33.42 -11.35 8.29
CA ARG A 52 -33.77 -11.13 9.68
C ARG A 52 -32.99 -12.03 10.64
N ASN A 53 -32.86 -13.31 10.31
CA ASN A 53 -32.13 -14.28 11.14
C ASN A 53 -30.61 -14.02 11.16
N ALA A 54 -30.11 -13.29 10.18
CA ALA A 54 -28.72 -12.95 10.08
C ALA A 54 -28.30 -11.72 10.92
N LEU A 55 -29.27 -10.95 11.42
CA LEU A 55 -28.96 -9.79 12.24
C LEU A 55 -28.38 -10.21 13.59
N PRO A 56 -27.25 -9.63 14.03
CA PRO A 56 -26.72 -9.87 15.37
C PRO A 56 -27.61 -9.22 16.43
N ALA A 57 -27.49 -9.67 17.68
CA ALA A 57 -28.26 -9.12 18.80
C ALA A 57 -27.91 -7.66 19.11
N ASP A 58 -26.67 -7.24 18.83
CA ASP A 58 -26.20 -5.86 19.01
C ASP A 58 -26.09 -5.16 17.65
N LEU A 59 -26.86 -4.11 17.47
CA LEU A 59 -26.90 -3.26 16.27
C LEU A 59 -26.32 -1.85 16.52
N THR A 60 -25.71 -1.61 17.68
CA THR A 60 -25.22 -0.27 18.09
C THR A 60 -23.81 0.07 17.63
N GLY A 61 -23.05 -0.93 17.17
CA GLY A 61 -21.67 -0.74 16.73
C GLY A 61 -21.55 -0.01 15.40
N PRO A 62 -20.38 0.59 15.10
CA PRO A 62 -20.12 1.26 13.82
C PRO A 62 -20.06 0.28 12.64
N LEU A 63 -19.97 -1.01 12.90
CA LEU A 63 -19.96 -2.11 11.92
C LEU A 63 -20.87 -3.21 12.40
N ILE A 64 -21.91 -3.50 11.64
CA ILE A 64 -22.82 -4.61 11.89
C ILE A 64 -22.42 -5.79 10.99
N ARG A 65 -21.90 -6.86 11.57
CA ARG A 65 -21.57 -8.10 10.85
C ARG A 65 -22.76 -9.04 10.90
N LEU A 66 -23.26 -9.42 9.72
CA LEU A 66 -24.28 -10.43 9.62
C LEU A 66 -23.74 -11.81 10.05
N THR A 67 -24.57 -12.63 10.65
CA THR A 67 -24.22 -14.01 11.02
C THR A 67 -24.24 -14.93 9.79
N ASP A 68 -23.73 -16.16 9.95
CA ASP A 68 -23.74 -17.17 8.87
C ASP A 68 -25.15 -17.55 8.38
N ALA A 69 -26.19 -17.22 9.13
CA ALA A 69 -27.57 -17.38 8.69
C ALA A 69 -27.87 -16.65 7.36
N PHE A 70 -27.13 -15.56 7.03
CA PHE A 70 -27.28 -14.88 5.74
C PHE A 70 -26.91 -15.77 4.54
N ARG A 71 -26.02 -16.75 4.73
CA ARG A 71 -25.60 -17.68 3.68
C ARG A 71 -26.69 -18.65 3.24
N THR A 72 -27.77 -18.77 4.00
CA THR A 72 -28.94 -19.60 3.64
C THR A 72 -29.89 -18.91 2.66
N ALA A 73 -29.70 -17.58 2.43
CA ALA A 73 -30.51 -16.82 1.49
C ALA A 73 -30.33 -17.33 0.05
N PRO A 74 -31.43 -17.53 -0.71
CA PRO A 74 -31.34 -17.81 -2.14
C PRO A 74 -30.54 -16.75 -2.91
N ARG A 75 -29.68 -17.17 -3.83
CA ARG A 75 -28.89 -16.27 -4.68
C ARG A 75 -29.71 -15.84 -5.88
N ILE A 76 -30.40 -14.72 -5.76
CA ILE A 76 -31.23 -14.12 -6.81
C ILE A 76 -31.12 -12.60 -6.74
N SER A 77 -31.08 -11.92 -7.88
CA SER A 77 -31.07 -10.44 -7.90
C SER A 77 -32.43 -9.88 -7.48
N ILE A 78 -32.43 -8.66 -6.96
CA ILE A 78 -33.66 -7.94 -6.57
C ILE A 78 -34.60 -7.76 -7.75
N ASP A 79 -34.04 -7.67 -8.97
CA ASP A 79 -34.83 -7.53 -10.21
C ASP A 79 -35.77 -8.71 -10.38
N TYR A 80 -35.27 -9.92 -10.31
CA TYR A 80 -36.08 -11.15 -10.40
C TYR A 80 -36.87 -11.48 -9.13
N ALA A 81 -36.28 -11.15 -7.96
CA ALA A 81 -36.93 -11.48 -6.70
C ALA A 81 -38.16 -10.61 -6.43
N VAL A 82 -38.09 -9.34 -6.77
CA VAL A 82 -39.08 -8.31 -6.40
C VAL A 82 -39.57 -7.50 -7.61
N MET A 83 -38.67 -6.89 -8.41
CA MET A 83 -39.04 -5.86 -9.36
C MET A 83 -39.95 -6.36 -10.49
N GLU A 84 -39.73 -7.57 -10.99
CA GLU A 84 -40.59 -8.19 -11.99
C GLU A 84 -41.99 -8.56 -11.47
N LYS A 85 -42.15 -8.67 -10.14
CA LYS A 85 -43.39 -9.15 -9.49
C LYS A 85 -44.18 -8.02 -8.80
N SER A 86 -43.49 -6.93 -8.47
CA SER A 86 -44.09 -5.82 -7.73
C SER A 86 -45.00 -4.96 -8.59
N ASP A 87 -46.18 -4.66 -8.08
CA ASP A 87 -47.14 -3.69 -8.64
C ASP A 87 -47.02 -2.28 -8.05
N ARG A 88 -46.05 -2.08 -7.15
CA ARG A 88 -45.83 -0.81 -6.41
C ARG A 88 -44.65 0.00 -6.97
N THR A 89 -44.05 -0.41 -8.07
CA THR A 89 -42.90 0.25 -8.66
C THR A 89 -43.32 1.46 -9.49
N SER A 90 -42.56 2.54 -9.38
CA SER A 90 -42.66 3.71 -10.24
C SER A 90 -41.30 4.00 -10.89
N VAL A 91 -41.30 4.61 -12.07
CA VAL A 91 -40.10 5.03 -12.77
C VAL A 91 -40.05 6.55 -12.86
N LEU A 92 -38.89 7.12 -12.61
CA LEU A 92 -38.56 8.50 -12.90
C LEU A 92 -37.71 8.55 -14.18
N PRO A 93 -38.28 9.01 -15.31
CA PRO A 93 -37.49 9.18 -16.54
C PRO A 93 -36.46 10.29 -16.35
N VAL A 94 -35.24 10.05 -16.82
CA VAL A 94 -34.14 11.01 -16.79
C VAL A 94 -33.60 11.20 -18.21
N GLY A 95 -33.07 12.36 -18.54
CA GLY A 95 -32.58 12.73 -19.85
C GLY A 95 -31.07 12.89 -19.96
N PHE A 96 -30.32 12.45 -18.96
CA PHE A 96 -28.86 12.45 -19.01
C PHE A 96 -28.34 11.12 -19.58
N GLU A 97 -27.16 11.15 -20.14
CA GLU A 97 -26.46 9.93 -20.56
C GLU A 97 -26.07 9.09 -19.33
N TRP A 98 -26.29 7.79 -19.43
CA TRP A 98 -25.97 6.85 -18.36
C TRP A 98 -25.37 5.57 -18.93
N SER A 99 -24.34 5.06 -18.25
CA SER A 99 -23.76 3.74 -18.51
C SER A 99 -23.38 3.10 -17.17
N ASP A 100 -23.60 1.81 -17.04
CA ASP A 100 -23.17 1.02 -15.87
C ASP A 100 -21.65 0.78 -15.84
N VAL A 101 -20.96 1.12 -16.94
CA VAL A 101 -19.50 0.95 -17.10
C VAL A 101 -19.06 -0.47 -16.72
N GLY A 102 -19.85 -1.46 -17.07
CA GLY A 102 -19.66 -2.86 -16.65
C GLY A 102 -18.56 -3.62 -17.41
N ALA A 103 -18.03 -3.05 -18.49
CA ALA A 103 -16.96 -3.67 -19.26
C ALA A 103 -16.09 -2.63 -19.98
N TRP A 104 -14.94 -3.05 -20.52
CA TRP A 104 -13.92 -2.14 -21.06
C TRP A 104 -14.37 -1.37 -22.31
N ASP A 105 -15.26 -1.91 -23.11
CA ASP A 105 -15.91 -1.19 -24.21
C ASP A 105 -16.73 0.00 -23.70
N SER A 106 -17.47 -0.18 -22.63
CA SER A 106 -18.20 0.89 -21.96
C SER A 106 -17.28 1.97 -21.38
N VAL A 107 -16.13 1.57 -20.80
CA VAL A 107 -15.10 2.52 -20.33
C VAL A 107 -14.61 3.38 -21.49
N LEU A 108 -14.29 2.79 -22.63
CA LEU A 108 -13.85 3.54 -23.80
C LEU A 108 -14.95 4.49 -24.30
N ALA A 109 -16.21 4.04 -24.36
CA ALA A 109 -17.35 4.82 -24.83
C ALA A 109 -17.64 6.06 -23.96
N THR A 110 -17.31 6.04 -22.65
CA THR A 110 -17.46 7.22 -21.77
C THR A 110 -16.44 8.33 -22.05
N GLY A 111 -15.48 8.10 -22.96
CA GLY A 111 -14.37 9.04 -23.19
C GLY A 111 -13.37 9.07 -22.02
N ALA A 112 -13.46 8.15 -21.09
CA ALA A 112 -12.44 7.95 -20.05
C ALA A 112 -11.11 7.62 -20.74
N GLY A 113 -10.20 8.59 -20.76
CA GLY A 113 -8.94 8.53 -21.49
C GLY A 113 -8.00 7.41 -21.02
N HIS A 114 -6.91 7.26 -21.74
CA HIS A 114 -5.83 6.38 -21.34
C HIS A 114 -5.27 6.78 -19.97
N THR A 115 -4.84 5.80 -19.19
CA THR A 115 -3.94 6.01 -18.05
C THR A 115 -2.59 5.39 -18.37
N GLY A 116 -1.50 6.02 -17.91
CA GLY A 116 -0.16 5.64 -18.30
C GLY A 116 0.24 6.22 -19.68
N LEU A 117 1.47 5.95 -20.10
CA LEU A 117 2.00 6.40 -21.39
C LEU A 117 1.67 5.37 -22.48
N HIS A 118 0.88 5.77 -23.47
CA HIS A 118 0.58 4.96 -24.67
C HIS A 118 1.28 5.51 -25.91
N ILE A 119 1.97 4.64 -26.64
CA ILE A 119 2.60 4.91 -27.94
C ILE A 119 2.00 3.96 -28.96
N GLY A 120 1.12 4.46 -29.81
CA GLY A 120 0.47 3.69 -30.89
C GLY A 120 1.08 4.00 -32.26
N VAL A 121 1.38 2.96 -33.05
CA VAL A 121 1.77 3.05 -34.45
C VAL A 121 0.81 2.16 -35.26
N ASP A 122 0.16 2.72 -36.28
CA ASP A 122 -0.84 2.01 -37.09
C ASP A 122 -1.89 1.28 -36.21
N SER A 123 -2.31 1.93 -35.12
CA SER A 123 -3.25 1.38 -34.15
C SER A 123 -4.47 2.27 -34.02
N ASP A 124 -5.67 1.67 -34.01
CA ASP A 124 -6.94 2.38 -33.97
C ASP A 124 -7.89 1.77 -32.93
N ASN A 125 -8.73 2.60 -32.30
CA ASN A 125 -9.71 2.18 -31.30
C ASN A 125 -9.09 1.31 -30.18
N VAL A 126 -8.00 1.79 -29.56
CA VAL A 126 -7.27 1.09 -28.50
C VAL A 126 -7.52 1.79 -27.17
N LEU A 127 -8.00 1.05 -26.18
CA LEU A 127 -8.05 1.51 -24.79
C LEU A 127 -6.79 1.03 -24.07
N VAL A 128 -6.05 1.95 -23.43
CA VAL A 128 -4.90 1.60 -22.57
C VAL A 128 -5.15 2.09 -21.16
N ARG A 129 -5.04 1.20 -20.19
CA ARG A 129 -5.00 1.49 -18.76
C ARG A 129 -3.75 0.84 -18.21
N ALA A 130 -2.79 1.64 -17.78
CA ALA A 130 -1.52 1.15 -17.29
C ALA A 130 -1.18 1.77 -15.92
N ALA A 131 -0.51 1.00 -15.07
CA ALA A 131 0.03 1.47 -13.80
C ALA A 131 1.04 2.61 -14.01
N ASP A 132 1.24 3.42 -12.98
CA ASP A 132 2.14 4.56 -13.02
C ASP A 132 3.58 4.13 -13.41
N GLY A 133 4.17 4.90 -14.33
CA GLY A 133 5.52 4.64 -14.84
C GLY A 133 5.61 3.58 -15.95
N MET A 134 4.50 2.92 -16.30
CA MET A 134 4.47 1.91 -17.35
C MET A 134 4.26 2.55 -18.73
N VAL A 135 4.97 2.06 -19.73
CA VAL A 135 4.80 2.42 -21.13
C VAL A 135 4.14 1.25 -21.87
N VAL A 136 3.02 1.49 -22.51
CA VAL A 136 2.36 0.52 -23.41
C VAL A 136 2.55 0.97 -24.83
N ALA A 137 3.20 0.16 -25.64
CA ALA A 137 3.36 0.39 -27.08
C ALA A 137 2.49 -0.59 -27.87
N THR A 138 1.76 -0.08 -28.87
CA THR A 138 0.94 -0.90 -29.76
C THR A 138 1.32 -0.65 -31.21
N LEU A 139 1.36 -1.70 -32.02
CA LEU A 139 1.71 -1.63 -33.44
C LEU A 139 0.75 -2.49 -34.28
N GLY A 140 0.07 -1.88 -35.23
CA GLY A 140 -0.76 -2.57 -36.22
C GLY A 140 -1.97 -3.32 -35.65
N VAL A 141 -2.52 -2.84 -34.52
CA VAL A 141 -3.67 -3.46 -33.84
C VAL A 141 -4.85 -2.50 -33.75
N SER A 142 -6.05 -3.05 -33.75
CA SER A 142 -7.27 -2.26 -33.64
C SER A 142 -8.31 -2.95 -32.76
N ASN A 143 -9.22 -2.13 -32.21
CA ASN A 143 -10.36 -2.57 -31.39
C ASN A 143 -9.98 -3.42 -30.19
N ILE A 144 -8.94 -3.02 -29.46
CA ILE A 144 -8.46 -3.76 -28.28
C ILE A 144 -8.44 -2.89 -27.01
N ALA A 145 -8.55 -3.57 -25.86
CA ALA A 145 -8.19 -3.02 -24.57
C ALA A 145 -6.89 -3.66 -24.07
N VAL A 146 -5.96 -2.85 -23.57
CA VAL A 146 -4.74 -3.26 -22.88
C VAL A 146 -4.81 -2.70 -21.46
N ILE A 147 -4.94 -3.59 -20.48
CA ILE A 147 -4.97 -3.26 -19.06
C ILE A 147 -3.71 -3.86 -18.44
N ALA A 148 -2.79 -3.00 -18.03
CA ALA A 148 -1.46 -3.40 -17.57
C ALA A 148 -1.27 -2.94 -16.13
N GLU A 149 -1.26 -3.88 -15.22
CA GLU A 149 -0.97 -3.70 -13.79
C GLU A 149 0.41 -4.29 -13.46
N ASN A 150 0.88 -4.10 -12.24
CA ASN A 150 2.23 -4.50 -11.86
C ASN A 150 2.51 -6.01 -11.96
N ASP A 151 1.48 -6.85 -11.84
CA ASP A 151 1.60 -8.31 -11.79
C ASP A 151 0.83 -9.04 -12.90
N ALA A 152 0.03 -8.32 -13.70
CA ALA A 152 -0.78 -8.92 -14.75
C ALA A 152 -1.06 -7.95 -15.91
N VAL A 153 -1.14 -8.49 -17.11
CA VAL A 153 -1.56 -7.74 -18.30
C VAL A 153 -2.73 -8.47 -18.97
N LEU A 154 -3.84 -7.76 -19.13
CA LEU A 154 -4.96 -8.22 -19.95
C LEU A 154 -4.91 -7.53 -21.32
N VAL A 155 -5.00 -8.31 -22.38
CA VAL A 155 -5.26 -7.82 -23.73
C VAL A 155 -6.53 -8.51 -24.24
N CYS A 156 -7.55 -7.73 -24.62
CA CYS A 156 -8.78 -8.30 -25.13
C CYS A 156 -9.34 -7.47 -26.29
N ASP A 157 -10.03 -8.13 -27.21
CA ASP A 157 -10.88 -7.48 -28.20
C ASP A 157 -12.04 -6.77 -27.48
N LEU A 158 -12.26 -5.50 -27.76
CA LEU A 158 -13.33 -4.71 -27.15
C LEU A 158 -14.73 -5.28 -27.44
N SER A 159 -14.93 -5.92 -28.59
CA SER A 159 -16.19 -6.60 -28.89
C SER A 159 -16.44 -7.83 -28.00
N ARG A 160 -15.41 -8.30 -27.28
CA ARG A 160 -15.46 -9.44 -26.36
C ARG A 160 -15.21 -9.04 -24.90
N ALA A 161 -15.25 -7.75 -24.60
CA ALA A 161 -14.98 -7.25 -23.25
C ALA A 161 -15.85 -7.88 -22.14
N GLN A 162 -17.07 -8.31 -22.47
CA GLN A 162 -17.97 -9.02 -21.57
C GLN A 162 -17.50 -10.46 -21.23
N ASP A 163 -16.64 -11.06 -22.06
CA ASP A 163 -16.15 -12.44 -21.89
C ASP A 163 -14.95 -12.51 -20.92
N VAL A 164 -14.43 -11.39 -20.43
CA VAL A 164 -13.25 -11.32 -19.54
C VAL A 164 -13.42 -12.20 -18.31
N LYS A 165 -14.64 -12.42 -17.84
CA LYS A 165 -14.93 -13.33 -16.73
C LYS A 165 -14.37 -14.73 -16.96
N ALA A 166 -14.43 -15.25 -18.19
CA ALA A 166 -13.90 -16.58 -18.52
C ALA A 166 -12.35 -16.62 -18.36
N VAL A 167 -11.67 -15.50 -18.65
CA VAL A 167 -10.21 -15.37 -18.40
C VAL A 167 -9.94 -15.39 -16.91
N VAL A 168 -10.69 -14.62 -16.12
CA VAL A 168 -10.54 -14.58 -14.65
C VAL A 168 -10.75 -15.98 -14.06
N ASP A 169 -11.77 -16.72 -14.51
CA ASP A 169 -12.03 -18.08 -14.01
C ASP A 169 -10.86 -19.04 -14.31
N ARG A 170 -10.21 -18.88 -15.47
CA ARG A 170 -9.01 -19.65 -15.82
C ARG A 170 -7.79 -19.23 -14.99
N VAL A 171 -7.57 -17.94 -14.79
CA VAL A 171 -6.48 -17.45 -13.93
C VAL A 171 -6.63 -18.00 -12.52
N LYS A 172 -7.86 -18.01 -11.96
CA LYS A 172 -8.14 -18.64 -10.65
C LYS A 172 -7.76 -20.10 -10.59
N ALA A 173 -7.95 -20.83 -11.69
CA ALA A 173 -7.64 -22.26 -11.75
C ALA A 173 -6.15 -22.55 -12.01
N GLU A 174 -5.49 -21.77 -12.88
CA GLU A 174 -4.16 -22.06 -13.39
C GLU A 174 -3.06 -21.26 -12.66
N ALA A 175 -3.38 -20.06 -12.13
CA ALA A 175 -2.46 -19.17 -11.45
C ALA A 175 -3.14 -18.47 -10.25
N PRO A 176 -3.63 -19.23 -9.25
CA PRO A 176 -4.47 -18.70 -8.18
C PRO A 176 -3.85 -17.52 -7.43
N ARG A 177 -2.53 -17.49 -7.26
CA ARG A 177 -1.81 -16.36 -6.62
C ARG A 177 -2.00 -15.00 -7.30
N HIS A 178 -2.36 -14.98 -8.59
CA HIS A 178 -2.62 -13.75 -9.36
C HIS A 178 -4.12 -13.43 -9.45
N ALA A 179 -4.98 -14.37 -9.03
CA ALA A 179 -6.43 -14.16 -8.96
C ALA A 179 -6.91 -13.88 -7.54
N ASP A 180 -6.12 -14.24 -6.57
CA ASP A 180 -6.33 -13.91 -5.18
C ASP A 180 -5.88 -12.46 -4.94
N VAL A 181 -6.73 -11.52 -5.33
CA VAL A 181 -6.99 -10.44 -4.38
C VAL A 181 -7.61 -11.17 -3.20
N PRO A 182 -6.95 -11.25 -2.03
CA PRO A 182 -7.58 -11.89 -0.88
C PRO A 182 -8.94 -11.23 -0.72
N GLU A 183 -10.02 -12.01 -0.75
CA GLU A 183 -11.37 -11.54 -0.38
C GLU A 183 -11.37 -10.91 1.02
N THR A 184 -10.23 -10.97 1.69
CA THR A 184 -9.93 -10.50 3.04
C THR A 184 -8.90 -9.36 3.10
N ALA A 185 -8.33 -8.89 2.01
CA ALA A 185 -7.67 -7.59 2.03
C ALA A 185 -8.76 -6.51 2.08
N ASP A 186 -9.53 -6.54 3.19
CA ASP A 186 -10.33 -5.39 3.57
C ASP A 186 -9.36 -4.20 3.71
N PRO A 187 -9.37 -3.23 2.81
CA PRO A 187 -8.50 -2.05 2.95
C PRO A 187 -8.84 -1.25 4.22
N ALA A 188 -9.93 -1.61 4.92
CA ALA A 188 -10.33 -0.96 6.16
C ALA A 188 -9.26 -1.03 7.27
N PRO A 189 -8.50 -2.12 7.50
CA PRO A 189 -7.41 -2.09 8.46
C PRO A 189 -6.32 -1.08 8.10
N TYR A 190 -5.89 -1.02 6.84
CA TYR A 190 -4.89 -0.06 6.37
C TYR A 190 -5.42 1.38 6.39
N ARG A 191 -6.67 1.60 5.97
CA ARG A 191 -7.32 2.90 6.06
C ARG A 191 -7.45 3.34 7.50
N ARG A 192 -7.96 2.49 8.39
CA ARG A 192 -8.06 2.78 9.83
C ARG A 192 -6.70 3.09 10.45
N PHE A 193 -5.66 2.33 10.09
CA PHE A 193 -4.31 2.63 10.52
C PHE A 193 -3.84 4.00 9.99
N GLY A 194 -4.04 4.29 8.71
CA GLY A 194 -3.72 5.57 8.10
C GLY A 194 -4.49 6.75 8.74
N ASP A 195 -5.76 6.55 9.03
CA ASP A 195 -6.61 7.55 9.70
C ASP A 195 -6.15 7.76 11.16
N TRP A 196 -5.85 6.70 11.87
CA TRP A 196 -5.26 6.78 13.21
C TRP A 196 -3.89 7.48 13.20
N MET A 197 -3.04 7.17 12.25
CA MET A 197 -1.76 7.87 12.07
C MET A 197 -1.97 9.37 11.89
N ARG A 198 -2.87 9.78 10.99
CA ARG A 198 -3.13 11.20 10.68
C ARG A 198 -3.86 11.94 11.80
N ALA A 199 -4.81 11.29 12.46
CA ALA A 199 -5.68 11.93 13.46
C ALA A 199 -5.16 11.84 14.88
N ALA A 200 -4.32 10.86 15.21
CA ALA A 200 -3.84 10.61 16.58
C ALA A 200 -2.31 10.59 16.69
N ALA A 201 -1.62 9.65 16.03
CA ALA A 201 -0.20 9.44 16.27
C ALA A 201 0.67 10.61 15.80
N LEU A 202 0.51 11.07 14.55
CA LEU A 202 1.28 12.20 14.02
C LEU A 202 1.04 13.50 14.79
N PRO A 203 -0.20 13.92 15.10
CA PRO A 203 -0.44 15.10 15.93
C PRO A 203 0.16 14.98 17.34
N LEU A 204 0.01 13.82 17.98
CA LEU A 204 0.58 13.58 19.32
C LEU A 204 2.10 13.76 19.32
N TRP A 205 2.79 13.04 18.44
CA TRP A 205 4.24 13.09 18.34
C TRP A 205 4.77 14.40 17.80
N ALA A 206 4.04 15.10 16.92
CA ALA A 206 4.42 16.43 16.46
C ALA A 206 4.28 17.51 17.55
N THR A 207 3.45 17.28 18.57
CA THR A 207 3.20 18.22 19.65
C THR A 207 4.06 17.93 20.89
N LEU A 208 4.11 16.67 21.33
CA LEU A 208 4.74 16.26 22.58
C LEU A 208 6.14 15.65 22.40
N GLY A 209 6.46 15.21 21.18
CA GLY A 209 7.76 14.61 20.86
C GLY A 209 8.92 15.59 20.72
N PRO A 210 8.74 16.80 20.14
CA PRO A 210 9.83 17.74 19.92
C PRO A 210 10.28 18.43 21.20
N MET A 211 11.58 18.55 21.36
CA MET A 211 12.23 19.32 22.44
C MET A 211 12.58 20.74 21.97
N ALA A 212 12.88 21.61 22.94
CA ALA A 212 13.21 23.00 22.65
C ALA A 212 14.44 23.16 21.74
N ASP A 213 15.41 22.24 21.82
CA ASP A 213 16.61 22.21 20.99
C ASP A 213 16.42 21.57 19.61
N GLY A 214 15.22 21.09 19.27
CA GLY A 214 14.90 20.43 18.01
C GLY A 214 15.06 18.91 18.03
N ALA A 215 15.61 18.32 19.09
CA ALA A 215 15.65 16.86 19.25
C ALA A 215 14.24 16.29 19.54
N PHE A 216 14.11 14.97 19.44
CA PHE A 216 12.89 14.26 19.81
C PHE A 216 13.09 13.43 21.07
N VAL A 217 12.06 13.36 21.91
CA VAL A 217 12.03 12.42 23.04
C VAL A 217 11.92 10.99 22.53
N GLU A 218 12.48 10.03 23.28
CA GLU A 218 12.39 8.61 22.91
C GLU A 218 11.07 7.97 23.32
N THR A 219 10.46 8.45 24.41
CA THR A 219 9.30 7.82 25.02
C THR A 219 8.33 8.86 25.55
N LEU A 220 7.05 8.62 25.33
CA LEU A 220 5.94 9.28 26.01
C LEU A 220 5.26 8.27 26.93
N THR A 221 4.82 8.71 28.11
CA THR A 221 3.91 7.88 28.94
C THR A 221 2.53 7.77 28.27
N LEU A 222 1.68 6.88 28.76
CA LEU A 222 0.30 6.77 28.26
C LEU A 222 -0.50 8.06 28.46
N GLU A 223 -0.11 8.89 29.45
CA GLU A 223 -0.72 10.20 29.70
C GLU A 223 -0.09 11.32 28.84
N GLY A 224 0.81 10.99 27.90
CA GLY A 224 1.44 11.94 26.99
C GLY A 224 2.58 12.75 27.60
N ARG A 225 3.18 12.34 28.72
CA ARG A 225 4.33 13.02 29.32
C ARG A 225 5.63 12.51 28.72
N ALA A 226 6.54 13.41 28.36
CA ALA A 226 7.89 13.06 27.93
C ALA A 226 8.68 12.39 29.05
N VAL A 227 9.33 11.28 28.74
CA VAL A 227 10.24 10.59 29.66
C VAL A 227 11.67 11.00 29.31
N GLU A 228 12.36 11.61 30.26
CA GLU A 228 13.78 11.91 30.07
C GLU A 228 14.59 10.61 30.03
N SER A 229 15.33 10.45 28.96
CA SER A 229 16.18 9.28 28.73
C SER A 229 17.32 9.62 27.78
N ARG A 230 18.27 8.69 27.61
CA ARG A 230 19.28 8.79 26.55
C ARG A 230 18.59 9.02 25.20
N ARG A 231 19.29 9.68 24.28
CA ARG A 231 18.78 10.00 22.94
C ARG A 231 19.58 9.21 21.91
N ARG A 232 19.04 8.09 21.43
CA ARG A 232 19.67 7.26 20.40
C ARG A 232 19.48 7.87 19.00
N ALA A 233 20.50 7.77 18.17
CA ALA A 233 20.46 8.30 16.81
C ALA A 233 19.29 7.73 15.99
N ARG A 234 19.04 6.41 16.08
CA ARG A 234 17.93 5.74 15.36
C ARG A 234 16.56 6.33 15.69
N VAL A 235 16.34 6.79 16.92
CA VAL A 235 15.04 7.39 17.28
C VAL A 235 14.90 8.77 16.65
N GLN A 236 15.96 9.57 16.67
CA GLN A 236 15.95 10.89 16.02
C GLN A 236 15.69 10.75 14.52
N THR A 237 16.44 9.87 13.85
CA THR A 237 16.33 9.67 12.40
C THR A 237 15.00 9.06 11.99
N ARG A 238 14.44 8.11 12.75
CA ARG A 238 13.10 7.58 12.51
C ARG A 238 12.00 8.64 12.64
N GLN A 239 12.11 9.55 13.61
CA GLN A 239 11.16 10.67 13.72
C GLN A 239 11.25 11.60 12.52
N ILE A 240 12.46 11.97 12.09
CA ILE A 240 12.70 12.77 10.89
C ILE A 240 12.09 12.08 9.66
N TYR A 241 12.36 10.79 9.48
CA TYR A 241 11.82 9.96 8.39
C TYR A 241 10.29 9.96 8.38
N VAL A 242 9.67 9.68 9.52
CA VAL A 242 8.20 9.58 9.63
C VAL A 242 7.55 10.92 9.27
N PHE A 243 8.07 12.05 9.76
CA PHE A 243 7.51 13.36 9.41
C PHE A 243 7.73 13.74 7.94
N ALA A 244 8.90 13.44 7.36
CA ALA A 244 9.15 13.64 5.94
C ALA A 244 8.19 12.83 5.07
N ARG A 245 7.98 11.55 5.40
CA ARG A 245 7.02 10.67 4.71
C ARG A 245 5.57 11.11 4.90
N ALA A 246 5.19 11.56 6.11
CA ALA A 246 3.84 12.08 6.38
C ALA A 246 3.55 13.31 5.50
N GLY A 247 4.51 14.21 5.35
CA GLY A 247 4.39 15.36 4.46
C GLY A 247 4.23 14.97 3.00
N ALA A 248 5.04 14.03 2.53
CA ALA A 248 4.94 13.49 1.17
C ALA A 248 3.60 12.81 0.89
N GLN A 249 2.95 12.26 1.93
CA GLN A 249 1.61 11.66 1.87
C GLN A 249 0.47 12.66 2.12
N GLY A 250 0.75 13.97 2.13
CA GLY A 250 -0.25 15.03 2.25
C GLY A 250 -0.77 15.31 3.67
N TRP A 251 -0.07 14.87 4.73
CA TRP A 251 -0.45 15.26 6.07
C TRP A 251 -0.23 16.78 6.28
N ALA A 252 -1.30 17.50 6.68
CA ALA A 252 -1.29 18.97 6.78
C ALA A 252 -0.69 19.51 8.10
N GLY A 253 -0.19 18.64 9.00
CA GLY A 253 0.45 19.07 10.25
C GLY A 253 1.83 19.72 10.03
N PRO A 254 2.53 20.13 11.10
CA PRO A 254 3.77 20.91 11.03
C PRO A 254 5.00 20.03 10.67
N TRP A 255 4.85 19.08 9.75
CA TRP A 255 5.87 18.10 9.40
C TRP A 255 7.18 18.73 8.93
N ARG A 256 7.11 19.79 8.08
CA ARG A 256 8.28 20.46 7.53
C ARG A 256 9.17 21.06 8.62
N GLU A 257 8.55 21.79 9.56
CA GLU A 257 9.27 22.38 10.70
C GLU A 257 9.93 21.28 11.56
N ARG A 258 9.21 20.15 11.78
CA ARG A 258 9.76 19.03 12.56
C ARG A 258 10.96 18.40 11.87
N VAL A 259 10.89 18.24 10.54
CA VAL A 259 11.99 17.70 9.74
C VAL A 259 13.19 18.66 9.76
N GLU A 260 12.99 19.95 9.47
CA GLU A 260 14.08 20.94 9.40
C GLU A 260 14.82 21.08 10.73
N ARG A 261 14.09 21.26 11.83
CA ARG A 261 14.69 21.36 13.17
C ARG A 261 15.32 20.05 13.64
N GLY A 262 14.67 18.94 13.39
CA GLY A 262 15.18 17.61 13.74
C GLY A 262 16.47 17.29 12.98
N LEU A 263 16.51 17.56 11.67
CA LEU A 263 17.70 17.38 10.82
C LEU A 263 18.87 18.25 11.31
N GLU A 264 18.63 19.53 11.54
CA GLU A 264 19.67 20.45 12.02
C GLU A 264 20.27 19.96 13.35
N ARG A 265 19.41 19.60 14.30
CA ARG A 265 19.84 19.07 15.59
C ARG A 265 20.58 17.73 15.48
N PHE A 266 20.11 16.86 14.58
CA PHE A 266 20.74 15.57 14.32
C PHE A 266 22.14 15.75 13.73
N LEU A 267 22.29 16.52 12.68
CA LEU A 267 23.58 16.75 12.03
C LEU A 267 24.58 17.44 12.96
N ALA A 268 24.12 18.38 13.80
CA ALA A 268 24.99 19.07 14.75
C ALA A 268 25.45 18.18 15.90
N GLY A 269 24.64 17.21 16.35
CA GLY A 269 24.92 16.41 17.54
C GLY A 269 25.47 15.03 17.28
N TYR A 270 25.02 14.37 16.21
CA TYR A 270 25.31 12.94 15.99
C TYR A 270 26.41 12.67 14.97
N LEU A 271 26.78 13.64 14.12
CA LEU A 271 27.89 13.44 13.21
C LEU A 271 29.23 13.48 13.96
N ARG A 272 30.07 12.50 13.66
CA ARG A 272 31.47 12.44 14.08
C ARG A 272 32.34 13.13 13.03
N THR A 273 33.58 13.44 13.42
CA THR A 273 34.57 14.04 12.49
C THR A 273 34.97 13.14 11.34
N ASP A 274 34.78 11.81 11.47
CA ASP A 274 35.00 10.82 10.42
C ASP A 274 33.78 10.61 9.51
N GLY A 275 32.71 11.41 9.68
CA GLY A 275 31.47 11.31 8.91
C GLY A 275 30.50 10.23 9.34
N ALA A 276 30.84 9.40 10.32
CA ALA A 276 29.93 8.44 10.89
C ALA A 276 28.93 9.08 11.86
N VAL A 277 27.87 8.34 12.13
CA VAL A 277 26.85 8.70 13.12
C VAL A 277 27.12 7.95 14.42
N ARG A 278 27.20 8.67 15.54
CA ARG A 278 27.34 8.09 16.89
C ARG A 278 26.02 7.52 17.39
N ASN A 279 26.10 6.55 18.31
CA ASN A 279 24.94 5.83 18.80
C ASN A 279 24.01 6.71 19.64
N ALA A 280 24.53 7.44 20.68
CA ALA A 280 23.66 8.12 21.62
C ALA A 280 24.24 9.39 22.25
N LEU A 281 23.34 10.31 22.60
CA LEU A 281 23.62 11.48 23.43
C LEU A 281 22.89 11.39 24.78
N ASN A 282 23.40 12.10 25.78
CA ASN A 282 22.71 12.40 27.02
C ASN A 282 21.58 13.42 26.80
N THR A 283 20.74 13.62 27.81
CA THR A 283 19.65 14.61 27.78
C THR A 283 20.13 16.04 27.64
N ASP A 284 21.33 16.37 28.11
CA ASP A 284 21.99 17.67 27.97
C ASP A 284 22.67 17.86 26.59
N GLY A 285 22.67 16.84 25.74
CA GLY A 285 23.28 16.85 24.42
C GLY A 285 24.77 16.48 24.39
N SER A 286 25.39 16.15 25.53
CA SER A 286 26.74 15.59 25.57
C SER A 286 26.78 14.17 25.03
N VAL A 287 27.94 13.71 24.55
CA VAL A 287 28.11 12.37 23.99
C VAL A 287 27.98 11.33 25.11
N LEU A 288 27.04 10.40 24.98
CA LEU A 288 26.88 9.24 25.85
C LEU A 288 27.61 8.03 25.29
N ASP A 289 27.44 7.76 24.00
CA ASP A 289 28.03 6.62 23.31
C ASP A 289 28.45 7.05 21.90
N ASP A 290 29.76 7.01 21.64
CA ASP A 290 30.36 7.42 20.37
C ASP A 290 30.52 6.26 19.37
N ALA A 291 30.03 5.06 19.69
CA ALA A 291 30.09 3.91 18.79
C ALA A 291 29.37 4.20 17.48
N ALA A 292 30.00 3.84 16.35
CA ALA A 292 29.40 3.92 15.03
C ALA A 292 28.74 2.59 14.67
N LEU A 293 27.55 2.35 15.22
CA LEU A 293 26.78 1.16 14.91
C LEU A 293 26.28 1.21 13.46
N GLN A 294 26.40 0.11 12.72
CA GLN A 294 25.93 0.02 11.34
C GLN A 294 24.41 0.26 11.23
N TYR A 295 23.67 -0.22 12.20
CA TYR A 295 22.25 0.01 12.35
C TYR A 295 21.89 1.53 12.40
N GLU A 296 22.66 2.33 13.16
CA GLU A 296 22.47 3.79 13.22
C GLU A 296 22.80 4.48 11.89
N GLN A 297 23.85 4.01 11.19
CA GLN A 297 24.20 4.52 9.86
C GLN A 297 23.08 4.30 8.87
N ALA A 298 22.48 3.11 8.85
CA ALA A 298 21.39 2.76 7.94
C ALA A 298 20.17 3.67 8.15
N PHE A 299 19.73 3.88 9.39
CA PHE A 299 18.61 4.79 9.68
C PHE A 299 18.92 6.26 9.38
N ALA A 300 20.15 6.69 9.55
CA ALA A 300 20.55 8.03 9.16
C ALA A 300 20.44 8.21 7.64
N LEU A 301 20.96 7.28 6.86
CA LEU A 301 20.87 7.29 5.41
C LEU A 301 19.42 7.26 4.92
N LEU A 302 18.58 6.42 5.52
CA LEU A 302 17.16 6.33 5.19
C LEU A 302 16.43 7.64 5.46
N ALA A 303 16.71 8.29 6.60
CA ALA A 303 16.13 9.59 6.94
C ALA A 303 16.59 10.69 5.98
N LEU A 304 17.89 10.76 5.67
CA LEU A 304 18.45 11.74 4.72
C LEU A 304 17.81 11.58 3.33
N SER A 305 17.59 10.34 2.86
CA SER A 305 16.90 10.09 1.58
C SER A 305 15.45 10.58 1.59
N ALA A 306 14.72 10.39 2.71
CA ALA A 306 13.35 10.89 2.84
C ALA A 306 13.27 12.43 2.88
N VAL A 307 14.22 13.07 3.56
CA VAL A 307 14.34 14.54 3.62
C VAL A 307 14.68 15.11 2.23
N HIS A 308 15.62 14.49 1.53
CA HIS A 308 15.96 14.82 0.14
C HIS A 308 14.74 14.71 -0.77
N ALA A 309 13.98 13.61 -0.67
CA ALA A 309 12.75 13.40 -1.44
C ALA A 309 11.67 14.47 -1.16
N ALA A 310 11.64 15.02 0.05
CA ALA A 310 10.74 16.11 0.43
C ALA A 310 11.22 17.50 -0.05
N GLY A 311 12.34 17.59 -0.76
CA GLY A 311 12.92 18.83 -1.27
C GLY A 311 13.47 19.73 -0.17
N ILE A 312 13.94 19.16 0.95
CA ILE A 312 14.50 19.89 2.09
C ILE A 312 16.02 19.65 2.10
N GLU A 313 16.82 20.70 2.15
CA GLU A 313 18.29 20.65 2.30
C GLU A 313 18.96 19.61 1.38
N THR A 314 18.50 19.46 0.14
CA THR A 314 18.85 18.38 -0.79
C THR A 314 20.36 18.25 -0.96
N ALA A 315 21.06 19.34 -1.23
CA ALA A 315 22.52 19.34 -1.41
C ALA A 315 23.27 18.90 -0.14
N ARG A 316 22.77 19.28 1.04
CA ARG A 316 23.36 18.87 2.33
C ARG A 316 23.12 17.39 2.60
N CYS A 317 21.93 16.88 2.27
CA CYS A 317 21.60 15.47 2.37
C CYS A 317 22.47 14.62 1.44
N GLU A 318 22.64 15.04 0.19
CA GLU A 318 23.51 14.38 -0.79
C GLU A 318 24.98 14.36 -0.34
N ALA A 319 25.50 15.50 0.10
CA ALA A 319 26.88 15.60 0.56
C ALA A 319 27.15 14.67 1.76
N GLN A 320 26.23 14.65 2.74
CA GLN A 320 26.39 13.78 3.91
C GLN A 320 26.23 12.30 3.54
N ALA A 321 25.27 11.96 2.69
CA ALA A 321 25.09 10.58 2.20
C ALA A 321 26.31 10.11 1.38
N GLY A 322 26.93 10.99 0.60
CA GLY A 322 28.16 10.71 -0.13
C GLY A 322 29.33 10.36 0.78
N ILE A 323 29.53 11.12 1.87
CA ILE A 323 30.55 10.81 2.88
C ILE A 323 30.31 9.45 3.51
N MET A 324 29.05 9.17 3.88
CA MET A 324 28.68 7.88 4.47
C MET A 324 28.83 6.72 3.46
N LEU A 325 28.53 6.96 2.18
CA LEU A 325 28.73 5.99 1.10
C LEU A 325 30.20 5.62 0.92
N ASP A 326 31.09 6.62 0.86
CA ASP A 326 32.53 6.38 0.73
C ASP A 326 33.06 5.55 1.90
N ARG A 327 32.59 5.83 3.10
CA ARG A 327 32.91 5.04 4.30
C ARG A 327 32.39 3.59 4.21
N LEU A 328 31.14 3.40 3.82
CA LEU A 328 30.56 2.08 3.63
C LEU A 328 31.36 1.26 2.64
N LEU A 329 31.74 1.85 1.51
CA LEU A 329 32.54 1.15 0.52
C LEU A 329 33.93 0.74 1.04
N ALA A 330 34.54 1.55 1.91
CA ALA A 330 35.82 1.23 2.54
C ALA A 330 35.71 0.13 3.62
N GLU A 331 34.56 -0.01 4.27
CA GLU A 331 34.30 -0.97 5.36
C GLU A 331 33.63 -2.25 4.89
N ARG A 332 33.32 -2.37 3.59
CA ARG A 332 32.66 -3.55 3.01
C ARG A 332 33.52 -4.81 3.18
N LEU A 333 32.88 -5.88 3.66
CA LEU A 333 33.55 -7.17 3.83
C LEU A 333 33.85 -7.86 2.46
N PRO A 334 34.93 -8.63 2.37
CA PRO A 334 35.26 -9.39 1.14
C PRO A 334 34.15 -10.35 0.69
N GLY A 335 33.39 -10.91 1.64
CA GLY A 335 32.25 -11.79 1.40
C GLY A 335 30.91 -11.05 1.17
N GLY A 336 30.94 -9.72 1.04
CA GLY A 336 29.76 -8.87 1.02
C GLY A 336 29.24 -8.50 2.41
N GLY A 337 28.33 -7.51 2.47
CA GLY A 337 27.76 -7.02 3.73
C GLY A 337 28.73 -6.23 4.61
N TRP A 338 28.26 -5.88 5.80
CA TRP A 338 28.95 -5.03 6.78
C TRP A 338 28.85 -5.61 8.18
N ARG A 339 29.86 -5.30 8.97
CA ARG A 339 29.88 -5.69 10.40
C ARG A 339 29.07 -4.70 11.22
N GLU A 340 28.34 -5.22 12.21
CA GLU A 340 27.81 -4.43 13.32
C GLU A 340 28.85 -4.36 14.44
N ALA A 341 28.77 -3.31 15.26
CA ALA A 341 29.55 -3.25 16.49
C ALA A 341 28.85 -4.03 17.61
N GLY A 342 29.63 -4.63 18.52
CA GLY A 342 29.13 -5.38 19.66
C GLY A 342 29.32 -6.90 19.55
N ASP A 343 28.54 -7.65 20.34
CA ASP A 343 28.76 -9.08 20.55
C ASP A 343 28.38 -9.94 19.34
N HIS A 344 27.49 -9.44 18.47
CA HIS A 344 27.05 -10.12 17.25
C HIS A 344 27.42 -9.30 16.00
N PRO A 345 28.68 -9.33 15.58
CA PRO A 345 29.15 -8.46 14.49
C PRO A 345 28.64 -8.86 13.11
N PHE A 346 28.14 -10.06 12.94
CA PHE A 346 27.61 -10.58 11.66
C PHE A 346 26.13 -10.90 11.84
N GLN A 347 25.27 -9.98 11.46
CA GLN A 347 23.83 -10.09 11.65
C GLN A 347 23.05 -9.60 10.42
N ALA A 348 21.89 -10.22 10.18
CA ALA A 348 21.01 -9.83 9.09
C ALA A 348 20.40 -8.43 9.31
N ASN A 349 19.98 -8.11 10.53
CA ASN A 349 19.22 -6.91 10.85
C ASN A 349 19.89 -5.61 10.38
N ALA A 350 21.16 -5.37 10.72
CA ALA A 350 21.86 -4.15 10.30
C ALA A 350 22.03 -4.08 8.77
N ASN A 351 22.28 -5.21 8.11
CA ASN A 351 22.39 -5.30 6.67
C ASN A 351 21.05 -5.11 5.95
N MET A 352 19.95 -5.59 6.52
CA MET A 352 18.58 -5.36 6.03
C MET A 352 18.24 -3.86 5.99
N HIS A 353 18.46 -3.15 7.10
CA HIS A 353 18.20 -1.71 7.14
C HIS A 353 19.15 -0.91 6.23
N LEU A 354 20.37 -1.38 6.02
CA LEU A 354 21.24 -0.79 5.02
C LEU A 354 20.73 -1.03 3.60
N PHE A 355 20.14 -2.19 3.34
CA PHE A 355 19.49 -2.47 2.06
C PHE A 355 18.32 -1.51 1.78
N GLU A 356 17.43 -1.28 2.77
CA GLU A 356 16.35 -0.30 2.67
C GLU A 356 16.89 1.11 2.33
N ALA A 357 17.95 1.53 3.04
CA ALA A 357 18.57 2.84 2.82
C ALA A 357 19.23 2.94 1.43
N ALA A 358 19.91 1.89 0.98
CA ALA A 358 20.54 1.85 -0.34
C ALA A 358 19.51 1.93 -1.47
N GLN A 359 18.41 1.18 -1.38
CA GLN A 359 17.30 1.28 -2.34
C GLN A 359 16.67 2.67 -2.34
N ALA A 360 16.50 3.28 -1.16
CA ALA A 360 15.94 4.62 -1.05
C ALA A 360 16.83 5.67 -1.76
N TRP A 361 18.17 5.55 -1.70
CA TRP A 361 19.10 6.42 -2.40
C TRP A 361 19.25 6.09 -3.89
N ALA A 362 19.25 4.81 -4.26
CA ALA A 362 19.21 4.38 -5.65
C ALA A 362 18.01 4.99 -6.39
N ALA A 363 16.83 4.97 -5.76
CA ALA A 363 15.63 5.61 -6.29
C ALA A 363 15.74 7.14 -6.45
N ARG A 364 16.75 7.81 -5.85
CA ARG A 364 17.02 9.24 -6.08
C ARG A 364 17.86 9.48 -7.33
N GLY A 365 18.62 8.48 -7.79
CA GLY A 365 19.46 8.56 -8.99
C GLY A 365 20.66 9.51 -8.88
N VAL A 366 21.06 9.88 -7.65
CA VAL A 366 22.14 10.86 -7.43
C VAL A 366 23.53 10.26 -7.51
N ASP A 367 23.68 8.96 -7.20
CA ASP A 367 24.94 8.22 -7.27
C ASP A 367 24.68 6.75 -7.57
N PRO A 368 25.16 6.21 -8.71
CA PRO A 368 24.91 4.83 -9.13
C PRO A 368 25.55 3.76 -8.23
N ARG A 369 26.45 4.15 -7.33
CA ARG A 369 27.06 3.20 -6.38
C ARG A 369 26.04 2.66 -5.37
N TRP A 370 24.93 3.37 -5.15
CA TRP A 370 23.83 2.89 -4.30
C TRP A 370 23.14 1.67 -4.89
N ASP A 371 22.98 1.61 -6.21
CA ASP A 371 22.44 0.42 -6.89
C ASP A 371 23.34 -0.79 -6.63
N ALA A 372 24.66 -0.62 -6.75
CA ALA A 372 25.63 -1.71 -6.51
C ALA A 372 25.63 -2.20 -5.05
N ILE A 373 25.38 -1.31 -4.07
CA ILE A 373 25.22 -1.71 -2.66
C ILE A 373 23.92 -2.50 -2.50
N ALA A 374 22.81 -2.00 -3.03
CA ALA A 374 21.51 -2.67 -2.96
C ALA A 374 21.57 -4.08 -3.59
N ASP A 375 22.11 -4.20 -4.80
CA ASP A 375 22.27 -5.48 -5.49
C ASP A 375 23.11 -6.48 -4.67
N SER A 376 24.23 -6.00 -4.10
CA SER A 376 25.10 -6.82 -3.27
C SER A 376 24.42 -7.31 -1.99
N LEU A 377 23.59 -6.49 -1.37
CA LEU A 377 22.84 -6.88 -0.16
C LEU A 377 21.68 -7.82 -0.50
N ALA A 378 21.02 -7.61 -1.63
CA ALA A 378 20.00 -8.53 -2.13
C ALA A 378 20.62 -9.93 -2.40
N GLU A 379 21.78 -9.98 -3.07
CA GLU A 379 22.49 -11.23 -3.32
C GLU A 379 22.89 -11.92 -2.02
N LEU A 380 23.43 -11.17 -1.05
CA LEU A 380 23.79 -11.69 0.26
C LEU A 380 22.57 -12.28 1.00
N ALA A 381 21.44 -11.59 0.98
CA ALA A 381 20.20 -12.05 1.60
C ALA A 381 19.71 -13.36 0.95
N LEU A 382 19.63 -13.40 -0.38
CA LEU A 382 19.13 -14.54 -1.13
C LEU A 382 20.04 -15.76 -1.01
N THR A 383 21.36 -15.56 -0.87
CA THR A 383 22.34 -16.67 -0.88
C THR A 383 22.80 -17.11 0.50
N ARG A 384 22.63 -16.27 1.54
CA ARG A 384 23.16 -16.52 2.88
C ARG A 384 22.15 -16.38 4.00
N PHE A 385 21.23 -15.39 3.94
CA PHE A 385 20.32 -15.12 5.05
C PHE A 385 19.06 -15.97 5.01
N ILE A 386 18.56 -16.26 3.81
CA ILE A 386 17.40 -17.15 3.65
C ILE A 386 17.87 -18.60 3.77
N ASP A 387 17.29 -19.31 4.74
CA ASP A 387 17.53 -20.74 4.93
C ASP A 387 16.96 -21.53 3.74
N ALA A 388 17.80 -22.34 3.10
CA ALA A 388 17.45 -23.05 1.87
C ALA A 388 16.34 -24.10 2.08
N ASP A 389 16.27 -24.70 3.28
CA ASP A 389 15.31 -25.77 3.59
C ASP A 389 13.99 -25.23 4.16
N GLY A 390 14.07 -24.16 4.95
CA GLY A 390 12.92 -23.62 5.69
C GLY A 390 12.32 -22.34 5.10
N GLY A 391 13.04 -21.64 4.23
CA GLY A 391 12.58 -20.36 3.64
C GLY A 391 12.46 -19.22 4.63
N PHE A 392 13.01 -19.32 5.83
CA PHE A 392 13.03 -18.28 6.84
C PHE A 392 14.37 -17.56 6.90
N LEU A 393 14.40 -16.32 7.41
CA LEU A 393 15.62 -15.57 7.65
C LEU A 393 16.28 -15.98 8.97
N ARG A 394 17.61 -16.08 8.96
CA ARG A 394 18.42 -16.21 10.17
C ARG A 394 18.98 -14.85 10.55
N GLU A 395 19.23 -14.64 11.84
CA GLU A 395 19.72 -13.35 12.34
C GLU A 395 21.24 -13.31 12.50
N PHE A 396 21.86 -14.34 13.06
CA PHE A 396 23.26 -14.31 13.47
C PHE A 396 24.12 -15.27 12.65
N TYR A 397 25.34 -14.81 12.34
CA TYR A 397 26.27 -15.50 11.43
C TYR A 397 27.71 -15.42 11.97
N ASP A 398 28.57 -16.24 11.39
CA ASP A 398 30.04 -16.15 11.51
C ASP A 398 30.62 -15.18 10.44
N ALA A 399 31.95 -15.02 10.43
CA ALA A 399 32.66 -14.14 9.52
C ALA A 399 32.55 -14.53 8.03
N ASP A 400 32.13 -15.74 7.73
CA ASP A 400 31.92 -16.26 6.37
C ASP A 400 30.43 -16.25 5.98
N TRP A 401 29.58 -15.59 6.77
CA TRP A 401 28.13 -15.58 6.63
C TRP A 401 27.50 -16.98 6.69
N ARG A 402 28.06 -17.89 7.51
CA ARG A 402 27.40 -19.14 7.85
C ARG A 402 26.60 -18.95 9.14
N PRO A 403 25.47 -19.64 9.30
CA PRO A 403 24.67 -19.55 10.54
C PRO A 403 25.53 -19.78 11.79
N ALA A 404 25.40 -18.91 12.78
CA ALA A 404 26.17 -18.99 14.01
C ALA A 404 25.79 -20.26 14.80
N PRO A 405 26.77 -21.06 15.28
CA PRO A 405 26.47 -22.26 16.07
C PRO A 405 25.73 -21.91 17.37
N GLY A 406 24.64 -22.62 17.66
CA GLY A 406 23.86 -22.45 18.88
C GLY A 406 22.84 -21.29 18.84
N GLU A 407 22.91 -20.44 17.82
CA GLU A 407 21.94 -19.36 17.59
C GLU A 407 20.89 -19.85 16.59
N ASP A 408 19.72 -20.24 17.09
CA ASP A 408 18.59 -20.63 16.23
C ASP A 408 17.79 -19.40 15.82
N GLY A 409 18.18 -18.77 14.72
CA GLY A 409 17.52 -17.59 14.17
C GLY A 409 16.04 -17.73 13.81
N ARG A 410 15.42 -18.92 14.05
CA ARG A 410 13.98 -19.13 13.88
C ARG A 410 13.13 -18.35 14.87
N LEU A 411 13.72 -17.78 15.89
CA LEU A 411 13.06 -16.93 16.90
C LEU A 411 13.33 -15.43 16.67
N VAL A 412 13.77 -15.05 15.48
CA VAL A 412 13.92 -13.64 15.10
C VAL A 412 12.59 -12.93 15.31
N GLU A 413 12.67 -11.76 15.89
CA GLU A 413 11.51 -10.94 16.18
C GLU A 413 10.63 -10.75 14.92
N PRO A 414 9.31 -10.92 15.05
CA PRO A 414 8.40 -10.70 13.93
C PRO A 414 8.58 -9.28 13.37
N GLY A 415 8.88 -9.15 12.09
CA GLY A 415 9.04 -7.87 11.43
C GLY A 415 10.43 -7.60 10.85
N HIS A 416 11.40 -8.49 11.03
CA HIS A 416 12.66 -8.44 10.30
C HIS A 416 12.52 -9.25 9.01
N GLN A 417 12.33 -8.56 7.90
CA GLN A 417 12.16 -9.19 6.59
C GLN A 417 12.92 -8.41 5.52
N PHE A 418 13.53 -9.13 4.59
CA PHE A 418 13.93 -8.60 3.30
C PHE A 418 12.71 -8.71 2.37
N GLU A 419 11.85 -7.70 2.32
CA GLU A 419 10.70 -7.60 1.42
C GLU A 419 11.08 -7.04 0.05
#